data_6d7eca8ad227b1834f7b2793d15f36fe
#
_entry.id   6d7eca8ad227b1834f7b2793d15f36fe
#
_cell.length_a   1.000
_cell.length_b   1.000
_cell.length_c   1.000
_cell.angle_alpha   90.00
_cell.angle_beta   90.00
_cell.angle_gamma   90.00
#
_symmetry.space_group_name_H-M   'P 1'
#
loop_
_entity.id
_entity.type
_entity.pdbx_description
1 polymer ?
#
loop_
_entity_poly.entity_id
_entity_poly.type
_entity_poly.pdbx_seq_one_letter_code
_entity_poly.pdbx_strand_id
1 'polypeptide(L)'
;KFGKVLILQILPGTQGLYGFLTAFLALNRMGVIGSGFEPLSIEKGLMMFAACMPIAIVGYFSAIAQGKTAAAGGSIIAKKPDQNGKAITMAAMVETYAVIALLVSILSIFSISGLNI
;
A
#
# COMPACT_ATOMS: atom_id res chain seq x y z
N LYS A 1 3.40 -13.26 -24.48
CA LYS A 1 2.24 -12.52 -23.93
C LYS A 1 2.01 -12.79 -22.45
N PHE A 2 2.25 -14.03 -22.01
CA PHE A 2 2.00 -14.38 -20.60
C PHE A 2 2.83 -13.53 -19.63
N GLY A 3 4.13 -13.37 -19.90
CA GLY A 3 4.99 -12.60 -18.99
C GLY A 3 4.58 -11.14 -18.89
N LYS A 4 4.12 -10.56 -19.99
CA LYS A 4 3.68 -9.16 -20.02
C LYS A 4 2.39 -8.96 -19.22
N VAL A 5 1.45 -9.89 -19.35
CA VAL A 5 0.19 -9.85 -18.61
C VAL A 5 0.41 -10.14 -17.13
N LEU A 6 1.38 -11.03 -16.82
CA LEU A 6 1.71 -11.37 -15.45
C LEU A 6 2.14 -10.13 -14.65
N ILE A 7 2.96 -9.27 -15.26
CA ILE A 7 3.37 -8.02 -14.59
C ILE A 7 2.15 -7.16 -14.26
N LEU A 8 1.21 -7.03 -15.21
CA LEU A 8 -0.01 -6.27 -14.98
C LEU A 8 -0.89 -6.88 -13.89
N GLN A 9 -0.87 -8.20 -13.78
CA GLN A 9 -1.65 -8.88 -12.74
C GLN A 9 -1.07 -8.69 -11.35
N ILE A 10 0.26 -8.63 -11.26
CA ILE A 10 0.96 -8.51 -9.97
C ILE A 10 0.85 -7.10 -9.42
N LEU A 11 0.85 -6.06 -10.28
CA LEU A 11 0.87 -4.67 -9.82
C LEU A 11 -0.23 -4.34 -8.81
N PRO A 12 -1.51 -4.71 -9.01
CA PRO A 12 -2.52 -4.40 -8.01
C PRO A 12 -2.34 -5.08 -6.67
N GLY A 13 -1.48 -6.08 -6.58
CA GLY A 13 -1.17 -6.76 -5.33
C GLY A 13 -0.17 -6.02 -4.45
N THR A 14 0.53 -5.01 -4.99
CA THR A 14 1.54 -4.26 -4.22
C THR A 14 0.94 -3.50 -3.05
N GLN A 15 -0.31 -3.03 -3.18
CA GLN A 15 -1.00 -2.36 -2.09
C GLN A 15 -1.22 -3.30 -0.90
N GLY A 16 -1.40 -4.60 -1.15
CA GLY A 16 -1.46 -5.59 -0.09
C GLY A 16 -0.14 -5.69 0.67
N LEU A 17 0.98 -5.63 -0.04
CA LEU A 17 2.30 -5.60 0.59
C LEU A 17 2.50 -4.33 1.41
N TYR A 18 1.99 -3.20 0.93
CA TYR A 18 2.07 -1.94 1.67
C TYR A 18 1.27 -2.01 2.97
N GLY A 19 0.08 -2.60 2.92
CA GLY A 19 -0.73 -2.80 4.12
C GLY A 19 -0.05 -3.74 5.11
N PHE A 20 0.55 -4.82 4.61
CA PHE A 20 1.32 -5.75 5.44
C PHE A 20 2.49 -5.05 6.13
N LEU A 21 3.27 -4.27 5.38
CA LEU A 21 4.40 -3.52 5.93
C LEU A 21 3.94 -2.55 7.01
N THR A 22 2.86 -1.81 6.75
CA THR A 22 2.31 -0.86 7.71
C THR A 22 1.87 -1.56 8.99
N ALA A 23 1.16 -2.69 8.86
CA ALA A 23 0.71 -3.47 10.01
C ALA A 23 1.90 -3.97 10.83
N PHE A 24 2.92 -4.49 10.15
CA PHE A 24 4.14 -4.97 10.82
C PHE A 24 4.82 -3.85 11.60
N LEU A 25 4.99 -2.69 10.97
CA LEU A 25 5.64 -1.56 11.62
C LEU A 25 4.82 -1.03 12.80
N ALA A 26 3.51 -0.97 12.66
CA ALA A 26 2.63 -0.52 13.74
C ALA A 26 2.71 -1.48 14.93
N LEU A 27 2.62 -2.78 14.67
CA LEU A 27 2.71 -3.78 15.74
C LEU A 27 4.08 -3.78 16.39
N ASN A 28 5.14 -3.60 15.61
CA ASN A 28 6.50 -3.51 16.13
C ASN A 28 6.66 -2.28 17.03
N ARG A 29 6.15 -1.13 16.59
CA ARG A 29 6.26 0.12 17.36
C ARG A 29 5.40 0.12 18.61
N MET A 30 4.31 -0.63 18.62
CA MET A 30 3.50 -0.81 19.82
C MET A 30 4.07 -1.85 20.78
N GLY A 31 5.07 -2.59 20.34
CA GLY A 31 5.69 -3.63 21.16
C GLY A 31 4.96 -4.96 21.16
N VAL A 32 3.91 -5.12 20.36
CA VAL A 32 3.18 -6.39 20.27
C VAL A 32 4.05 -7.46 19.64
N ILE A 33 4.86 -7.07 18.65
CA ILE A 33 5.85 -7.94 18.04
C ILE A 33 7.21 -7.46 18.53
N GLY A 34 8.01 -8.36 19.04
CA GLY A 34 9.32 -8.06 19.59
C GLY A 34 9.26 -7.96 21.10
N SER A 35 10.10 -7.13 21.69
CA SER A 35 10.21 -7.03 23.14
C SER A 35 9.58 -5.72 23.64
N GLY A 36 9.11 -5.73 24.89
CA GLY A 36 8.72 -4.53 25.58
C GLY A 36 7.30 -4.07 25.34
N PHE A 37 6.37 -5.02 25.13
CA PHE A 37 4.96 -4.63 25.02
C PHE A 37 4.47 -3.99 26.31
N GLU A 38 3.92 -2.81 26.18
CA GLU A 38 3.22 -2.11 27.26
C GLU A 38 1.86 -1.67 26.74
N PRO A 39 0.80 -1.77 27.57
CA PRO A 39 -0.51 -1.32 27.14
C PRO A 39 -0.49 0.17 26.76
N LEU A 40 -1.11 0.49 25.62
CA LEU A 40 -1.20 1.86 25.15
C LEU A 40 -2.36 2.58 25.83
N SER A 41 -2.21 3.89 26.03
CA SER A 41 -3.34 4.73 26.41
C SER A 41 -4.37 4.72 25.27
N ILE A 42 -5.63 5.06 25.61
CA ILE A 42 -6.68 5.15 24.60
C ILE A 42 -6.33 6.20 23.55
N GLU A 43 -5.77 7.35 23.96
CA GLU A 43 -5.36 8.41 23.04
C GLU A 43 -4.31 7.90 22.05
N LYS A 44 -3.28 7.24 22.55
CA LYS A 44 -2.19 6.73 21.69
C LYS A 44 -2.69 5.62 20.78
N GLY A 45 -3.56 4.74 21.29
CA GLY A 45 -4.14 3.68 20.47
C GLY A 45 -5.00 4.24 19.34
N LEU A 46 -5.82 5.25 19.62
CA LEU A 46 -6.63 5.91 18.60
C LEU A 46 -5.77 6.63 17.57
N MET A 47 -4.67 7.26 18.00
CA MET A 47 -3.74 7.90 17.08
C MET A 47 -3.05 6.87 16.17
N MET A 48 -2.66 5.73 16.70
CA MET A 48 -2.08 4.65 15.89
C MET A 48 -3.09 4.11 14.88
N PHE A 49 -4.35 3.95 15.28
CA PHE A 49 -5.41 3.56 14.36
C PHE A 49 -5.55 4.60 13.24
N ALA A 50 -5.59 5.88 13.59
CA ALA A 50 -5.69 6.95 12.61
C ALA A 50 -4.48 7.00 11.68
N ALA A 51 -3.28 6.69 12.19
CA ALA A 51 -2.06 6.67 11.38
C ALA A 51 -2.10 5.61 10.29
N CYS A 52 -2.82 4.50 10.52
CA CYS A 52 -2.96 3.44 9.53
C CYS A 52 -4.04 3.73 8.49
N MET A 53 -4.89 4.74 8.71
CA MET A 53 -6.01 5.03 7.82
C MET A 53 -5.58 5.50 6.43
N PRO A 54 -4.54 6.35 6.26
CA PRO A 54 -4.16 6.78 4.91
C PRO A 54 -3.88 5.62 3.97
N ILE A 55 -3.07 4.66 4.39
CA ILE A 55 -2.77 3.51 3.51
C ILE A 55 -3.98 2.57 3.39
N ALA A 56 -4.78 2.45 4.45
CA ALA A 56 -5.98 1.60 4.39
C ALA A 56 -6.98 2.13 3.36
N ILE A 57 -7.27 3.43 3.40
CA ILE A 57 -8.27 4.03 2.52
C ILE A 57 -7.71 4.19 1.10
N VAL A 58 -6.57 4.85 0.96
CA VAL A 58 -5.99 5.14 -0.35
C VAL A 58 -5.51 3.84 -1.01
N GLY A 59 -4.95 2.92 -0.24
CA GLY A 59 -4.53 1.62 -0.76
C GLY A 59 -5.69 0.84 -1.35
N TYR A 60 -6.83 0.84 -0.66
CA TYR A 60 -8.03 0.14 -1.13
C TYR A 60 -8.51 0.72 -2.48
N PHE A 61 -8.71 2.04 -2.55
CA PHE A 61 -9.20 2.67 -3.77
C PHE A 61 -8.15 2.63 -4.89
N SER A 62 -6.88 2.81 -4.55
CA SER A 62 -5.79 2.73 -5.51
C SER A 62 -5.68 1.34 -6.13
N ALA A 63 -5.84 0.29 -5.32
CA ALA A 63 -5.78 -1.08 -5.81
C ALA A 63 -6.91 -1.37 -6.81
N ILE A 64 -8.11 -0.90 -6.52
CA ILE A 64 -9.24 -1.06 -7.43
C ILE A 64 -8.97 -0.32 -8.75
N ALA A 65 -8.53 0.93 -8.67
CA ALA A 65 -8.23 1.73 -9.85
C ALA A 65 -7.09 1.12 -10.66
N GLN A 66 -6.04 0.64 -10.00
CA GLN A 66 -4.91 0.01 -10.66
C GLN A 66 -5.32 -1.31 -11.32
N GLY A 67 -6.20 -2.07 -10.68
CA GLY A 67 -6.73 -3.29 -11.27
C GLY A 67 -7.48 -3.03 -12.56
N LYS A 68 -8.30 -1.98 -12.60
CA LYS A 68 -9.01 -1.58 -13.81
C LYS A 68 -8.05 -1.14 -14.91
N THR A 69 -7.05 -0.33 -14.56
CA THR A 69 -6.04 0.13 -15.51
C THR A 69 -5.22 -1.04 -16.04
N ALA A 70 -4.84 -1.96 -15.18
CA ALA A 70 -4.08 -3.14 -15.58
C ALA A 70 -4.90 -4.05 -16.50
N ALA A 71 -6.20 -4.21 -16.22
CA ALA A 71 -7.08 -5.02 -17.07
C ALA A 71 -7.20 -4.41 -18.46
N ALA A 72 -7.35 -3.09 -18.55
CA ALA A 72 -7.36 -2.39 -19.82
C ALA A 72 -6.03 -2.54 -20.56
N GLY A 73 -4.92 -2.50 -19.82
CA GLY A 73 -3.58 -2.75 -20.36
C GLY A 73 -3.44 -4.14 -20.94
N GLY A 74 -4.05 -5.13 -20.29
CA GLY A 74 -4.08 -6.50 -20.81
C GLY A 74 -4.74 -6.59 -22.18
N SER A 75 -5.82 -5.85 -22.38
CA SER A 75 -6.47 -5.77 -23.69
C SER A 75 -5.55 -5.14 -24.75
N ILE A 76 -4.78 -4.14 -24.38
CA ILE A 76 -3.80 -3.52 -25.27
C ILE A 76 -2.73 -4.51 -25.67
N ILE A 77 -2.19 -5.26 -24.72
CA ILE A 77 -1.16 -6.27 -24.98
C ILE A 77 -1.67 -7.36 -25.89
N ALA A 78 -2.94 -7.77 -25.73
CA ALA A 78 -3.54 -8.79 -26.56
C ALA A 78 -3.58 -8.40 -28.03
N LYS A 79 -3.83 -7.11 -28.29
CA LYS A 79 -3.95 -6.58 -29.66
C LYS A 79 -2.60 -6.10 -30.20
N LYS A 80 -1.79 -5.46 -29.37
CA LYS A 80 -0.49 -4.88 -29.75
C LYS A 80 0.54 -5.15 -28.67
N PRO A 81 1.18 -6.32 -28.68
CA PRO A 81 2.13 -6.67 -27.62
C PRO A 81 3.33 -5.72 -27.51
N ASP A 82 3.65 -4.98 -28.56
CA ASP A 82 4.72 -3.99 -28.53
C ASP A 82 4.39 -2.75 -27.70
N GLN A 83 3.13 -2.56 -27.31
CA GLN A 83 2.70 -1.44 -26.48
C GLN A 83 2.70 -1.79 -24.99
N ASN A 84 3.30 -2.91 -24.59
CA ASN A 84 3.26 -3.34 -23.19
C ASN A 84 3.93 -2.33 -22.23
N GLY A 85 4.97 -1.62 -22.69
CA GLY A 85 5.61 -0.59 -21.86
C GLY A 85 4.66 0.52 -21.46
N LYS A 86 3.82 0.96 -22.38
CA LYS A 86 2.81 1.99 -22.09
C LYS A 86 1.76 1.49 -21.11
N ALA A 87 1.30 0.24 -21.32
CA ALA A 87 0.30 -0.36 -20.43
C ALA A 87 0.82 -0.48 -19.00
N ILE A 88 2.05 -0.97 -18.83
CA ILE A 88 2.68 -1.12 -17.52
C ILE A 88 2.90 0.25 -16.87
N THR A 89 3.35 1.24 -17.63
CA THR A 89 3.57 2.59 -17.11
C THR A 89 2.28 3.20 -16.58
N MET A 90 1.19 3.07 -17.32
CA MET A 90 -0.09 3.61 -16.87
C MET A 90 -0.59 2.95 -15.60
N ALA A 91 -0.46 1.63 -15.50
CA ALA A 91 -0.83 0.91 -14.28
C ALA A 91 0.07 1.31 -13.11
N ALA A 92 1.36 1.46 -13.34
CA ALA A 92 2.31 1.85 -12.30
C ALA A 92 2.06 3.27 -11.79
N MET A 93 1.61 4.18 -12.64
CA MET A 93 1.30 5.54 -12.22
C MET A 93 0.17 5.60 -11.19
N VAL A 94 -0.80 4.69 -11.28
CA VAL A 94 -1.89 4.63 -10.30
C VAL A 94 -1.36 4.28 -8.91
N GLU A 95 -0.26 3.53 -8.85
CA GLU A 95 0.34 3.12 -7.59
C GLU A 95 0.94 4.28 -6.80
N THR A 96 1.24 5.40 -7.45
CA THR A 96 1.87 6.53 -6.75
C THR A 96 1.01 7.05 -5.61
N TYR A 97 -0.30 7.00 -5.73
CA TYR A 97 -1.20 7.41 -4.65
C TYR A 97 -1.02 6.53 -3.42
N ALA A 98 -0.92 5.23 -3.62
CA ALA A 98 -0.71 4.29 -2.52
C ALA A 98 0.66 4.48 -1.88
N VAL A 99 1.69 4.76 -2.67
CA VAL A 99 3.04 5.02 -2.15
C VAL A 99 3.06 6.27 -1.26
N ILE A 100 2.40 7.33 -1.69
CA ILE A 100 2.29 8.56 -0.89
C ILE A 100 1.55 8.27 0.42
N ALA A 101 0.44 7.54 0.35
CA ALA A 101 -0.33 7.18 1.54
C ALA A 101 0.48 6.28 2.48
N LEU A 102 1.26 5.36 1.93
CA LEU A 102 2.15 4.51 2.72
C LEU A 102 3.15 5.36 3.49
N LEU A 103 3.76 6.33 2.83
CA LEU A 103 4.72 7.23 3.47
C LEU A 103 4.07 8.01 4.61
N VAL A 104 2.88 8.54 4.39
CA VAL A 104 2.14 9.27 5.43
C VAL A 104 1.86 8.36 6.62
N SER A 105 1.40 7.13 6.38
CA SER A 105 1.12 6.18 7.45
C SER A 105 2.38 5.82 8.24
N ILE A 106 3.49 5.53 7.56
CA ILE A 106 4.74 5.15 8.21
C ILE A 106 5.28 6.29 9.07
N LEU A 107 5.33 7.50 8.52
CA LEU A 107 5.82 8.66 9.26
C LEU A 107 4.93 8.97 10.45
N SER A 108 3.61 8.83 10.31
CA SER A 108 2.67 9.04 11.40
C SER A 108 2.88 8.01 12.50
N ILE A 109 3.07 6.73 12.15
CA ILE A 109 3.32 5.67 13.13
C ILE A 109 4.59 5.96 13.93
N PHE A 110 5.67 6.34 13.26
CA PHE A 110 6.93 6.63 13.93
C PHE A 110 6.80 7.85 14.84
N SER A 111 6.10 8.89 14.39
CA SER A 111 5.88 10.10 15.19
C SER A 111 5.06 9.80 16.44
N ILE A 112 3.97 9.05 16.29
CA ILE A 112 3.07 8.73 17.41
C ILE A 112 3.76 7.80 18.40
N SER A 113 4.54 6.84 17.93
CA SER A 113 5.22 5.91 18.82
C SER A 113 6.23 6.59 19.74
N GLY A 114 6.71 7.78 19.37
CA GLY A 114 7.61 8.57 20.19
C GLY A 114 6.93 9.49 21.19
N LEU A 115 5.59 9.56 21.19
CA LEU A 115 4.87 10.43 22.11
C LEU A 115 4.74 9.80 23.50
N ASN A 116 4.78 10.65 24.51
CA ASN A 116 4.62 10.27 25.92
C ASN A 116 3.19 10.53 26.40
N ILE A 117 2.25 9.81 25.84
CA ILE A 117 0.85 9.95 26.21
C ILE A 117 0.21 8.61 26.50
#